data_4d4e26484bc0e31f0e1fd882b5dfb929
#
_entry.id   4d4e26484bc0e31f0e1fd882b5dfb929
#
_cell.length_a   1.000
_cell.length_b   1.000
_cell.length_c   1.000
_cell.angle_alpha   90.00
_cell.angle_beta   90.00
_cell.angle_gamma   90.00
#
_symmetry.space_group_name_H-M   'P 1'
#
loop_
_entity.id
_entity.type
_entity.pdbx_description
1 polymer ?
#
loop_
_entity_poly.entity_id
_entity_poly.type
_entity_poly.pdbx_seq_one_letter_code
_entity_poly.pdbx_strand_id
1 'polypeptide(L)'
;MEAWDVVVLGDGPAALRAAAQAAQGGASTLMMSSTALGQPGLAALDGLSASIQESNPRSHREDTIRCGAFLSDQDIVADMTNSAVKQVDLLERRGLNYRRDLQGLPMVRRAIGHAQPRTSDAGSSTAVQVQQVGEEQAMRHGVVRRGDQVPLTLVHSNQSVDGLVVLDMVNGRVIGIQCKALIIADEGFEGAFGDGTVGLGMDLAFRAGVALRDMEFMTHHPLTIQGTNVMLPTGLLLDGAVVHEATGAELDSGTTPLDLARAIGQAVQPVLDARNLGEAAPWWGSLFRLVKQRTGIDMARQTVPLSPVVGHTIGGLPIDKHGRCVTSSWARWFTGLYAAGEASCSGFHGAAALPGNRLLDSLCTGAAAGTHAAEWTASQTFASTEGLTAAVDEAKADVSAMLQDNDATHVVRCGTLTASLHAALASTTSFSTSSLNNLLTKLEGLDHQAESLHVDQSSLFANTNLLEVFRTQAAIRMVMASVRSGLAREESRGSFVREDYPEASEEFLHHITVDQQGVVGQLALKKGTGGHWLLAPQ
;
A
#
# COMPACT_ATOMS: atom_id res chain seq x y z
N MET A 1 -2.30 -2.90 -30.94
CA MET A 1 -3.06 -2.12 -29.95
C MET A 1 -4.25 -2.96 -29.56
N GLU A 2 -4.57 -3.12 -28.30
CA GLU A 2 -5.71 -3.87 -27.77
C GLU A 2 -6.54 -2.95 -26.88
N ALA A 3 -7.83 -3.28 -26.70
CA ALA A 3 -8.78 -2.45 -25.99
C ALA A 3 -9.53 -3.28 -24.92
N TRP A 4 -9.71 -2.69 -23.74
CA TRP A 4 -10.37 -3.30 -22.59
C TRP A 4 -11.30 -2.28 -21.94
N ASP A 5 -12.44 -2.73 -21.43
CA ASP A 5 -13.31 -1.82 -20.66
C ASP A 5 -12.60 -1.35 -19.40
N VAL A 6 -12.00 -2.30 -18.66
CA VAL A 6 -11.30 -2.03 -17.40
C VAL A 6 -9.90 -2.64 -17.44
N VAL A 7 -8.89 -1.83 -17.12
CA VAL A 7 -7.53 -2.30 -16.83
C VAL A 7 -7.26 -2.11 -15.34
N VAL A 8 -6.68 -3.12 -14.69
CA VAL A 8 -6.30 -3.09 -13.27
C VAL A 8 -4.79 -3.27 -13.16
N LEU A 9 -4.11 -2.36 -12.48
CA LEU A 9 -2.69 -2.49 -12.14
C LEU A 9 -2.54 -3.08 -10.75
N GLY A 10 -1.72 -4.13 -10.63
CA GLY A 10 -1.47 -4.86 -9.39
C GLY A 10 -1.97 -6.29 -9.44
N ASP A 11 -1.56 -7.11 -8.45
CA ASP A 11 -1.98 -8.51 -8.30
C ASP A 11 -2.24 -8.90 -6.83
N GLY A 12 -2.25 -7.92 -5.93
CA GLY A 12 -2.61 -8.09 -4.53
C GLY A 12 -4.13 -8.19 -4.29
N PRO A 13 -4.55 -8.29 -3.01
CA PRO A 13 -5.96 -8.48 -2.64
C PRO A 13 -6.91 -7.41 -3.20
N ALA A 14 -6.49 -6.15 -3.24
CA ALA A 14 -7.27 -5.04 -3.78
C ALA A 14 -7.46 -5.17 -5.30
N ALA A 15 -6.38 -5.46 -6.03
CA ALA A 15 -6.39 -5.63 -7.49
C ALA A 15 -7.25 -6.83 -7.90
N LEU A 16 -7.04 -7.97 -7.27
CA LEU A 16 -7.82 -9.19 -7.52
C LEU A 16 -9.31 -8.98 -7.23
N ARG A 17 -9.61 -8.28 -6.13
CA ARG A 17 -10.98 -7.94 -5.76
C ARG A 17 -11.62 -7.00 -6.78
N ALA A 18 -10.90 -5.96 -7.22
CA ALA A 18 -11.37 -4.99 -8.22
C ALA A 18 -11.59 -5.67 -9.58
N ALA A 19 -10.62 -6.45 -10.05
CA ALA A 19 -10.70 -7.14 -11.34
C ALA A 19 -11.84 -8.15 -11.38
N ALA A 20 -11.97 -9.00 -10.34
CA ALA A 20 -13.06 -9.97 -10.26
C ALA A 20 -14.44 -9.28 -10.21
N GLN A 21 -14.55 -8.14 -9.52
CA GLN A 21 -15.81 -7.40 -9.39
C GLN A 21 -16.17 -6.69 -10.70
N ALA A 22 -15.18 -6.12 -11.40
CA ALA A 22 -15.39 -5.49 -12.71
C ALA A 22 -15.86 -6.54 -13.75
N ALA A 23 -15.17 -7.67 -13.82
CA ALA A 23 -15.54 -8.75 -14.73
C ALA A 23 -16.91 -9.37 -14.38
N GLN A 24 -17.24 -9.51 -13.11
CA GLN A 24 -18.57 -9.95 -12.66
C GLN A 24 -19.67 -8.98 -13.11
N GLY A 25 -19.37 -7.68 -13.17
CA GLY A 25 -20.26 -6.63 -13.69
C GLY A 25 -20.38 -6.61 -15.22
N GLY A 26 -19.69 -7.50 -15.93
CA GLY A 26 -19.76 -7.66 -17.39
C GLY A 26 -18.70 -6.87 -18.18
N ALA A 27 -17.77 -6.17 -17.51
CA ALA A 27 -16.69 -5.46 -18.19
C ALA A 27 -15.61 -6.43 -18.68
N SER A 28 -15.12 -6.24 -19.91
CA SER A 28 -13.89 -6.89 -20.37
C SER A 28 -12.72 -6.38 -19.53
N THR A 29 -12.06 -7.29 -18.76
CA THR A 29 -11.12 -6.88 -17.72
C THR A 29 -9.74 -7.50 -17.93
N LEU A 30 -8.72 -6.65 -18.00
CA LEU A 30 -7.29 -7.00 -17.98
C LEU A 30 -6.69 -6.61 -16.65
N MET A 31 -6.01 -7.54 -15.97
CA MET A 31 -5.21 -7.29 -14.78
C MET A 31 -3.73 -7.47 -15.10
N MET A 32 -2.89 -6.51 -14.69
CA MET A 32 -1.46 -6.50 -14.97
C MET A 32 -0.65 -6.22 -13.71
N SER A 33 0.50 -6.90 -13.61
CA SER A 33 1.51 -6.65 -12.56
C SER A 33 2.86 -6.35 -13.20
N SER A 34 3.63 -5.45 -12.59
CA SER A 34 5.02 -5.17 -12.98
C SER A 34 5.99 -6.31 -12.64
N THR A 35 5.53 -7.28 -11.86
CA THR A 35 6.26 -8.51 -11.49
C THR A 35 5.47 -9.74 -11.88
N ALA A 36 6.06 -10.92 -11.65
CA ALA A 36 5.38 -12.20 -11.82
C ALA A 36 4.12 -12.27 -10.95
N LEU A 37 3.05 -12.85 -11.50
CA LEU A 37 1.76 -13.00 -10.82
C LEU A 37 1.81 -14.01 -9.66
N GLY A 38 0.89 -13.85 -8.72
CA GLY A 38 0.66 -14.82 -7.65
C GLY A 38 1.63 -14.71 -6.48
N GLN A 39 2.36 -13.62 -6.37
CA GLN A 39 3.20 -13.35 -5.20
C GLN A 39 2.29 -12.88 -4.05
N PRO A 40 2.24 -13.60 -2.91
CA PRO A 40 1.51 -13.10 -1.75
C PRO A 40 2.26 -11.87 -1.19
N GLY A 41 1.80 -10.67 -1.55
CA GLY A 41 2.45 -9.40 -1.19
C GLY A 41 2.42 -9.06 0.30
N LEU A 42 1.58 -9.73 1.08
CA LEU A 42 1.36 -9.40 2.50
C LEU A 42 1.74 -10.56 3.42
N ALA A 43 3.03 -10.90 3.50
CA ALA A 43 3.53 -11.95 4.42
C ALA A 43 3.17 -11.65 5.89
N ALA A 44 3.04 -10.39 6.28
CA ALA A 44 2.68 -9.91 7.61
C ALA A 44 1.19 -9.54 7.77
N LEU A 45 0.29 -10.22 7.06
CA LEU A 45 -1.14 -9.95 7.19
C LEU A 45 -1.68 -10.49 8.51
N ASP A 46 -2.15 -9.59 9.38
CA ASP A 46 -2.68 -9.91 10.71
C ASP A 46 -4.09 -10.54 10.71
N GLY A 47 -4.70 -10.67 9.55
CA GLY A 47 -6.06 -11.15 9.40
C GLY A 47 -7.04 -10.05 8.98
N LEU A 48 -8.33 -10.29 9.21
CA LEU A 48 -9.42 -9.36 8.89
C LEU A 48 -10.16 -8.98 10.17
N SER A 49 -10.29 -7.68 10.43
CA SER A 49 -11.05 -7.18 11.56
C SER A 49 -12.51 -6.94 11.18
N ALA A 50 -13.41 -7.67 11.87
CA ALA A 50 -14.85 -7.56 11.69
C ALA A 50 -15.57 -7.81 13.02
N SER A 51 -16.62 -7.04 13.29
CA SER A 51 -17.44 -7.20 14.49
C SER A 51 -18.41 -8.36 14.32
N ILE A 52 -17.90 -9.59 14.39
CA ILE A 52 -18.66 -10.82 14.46
C ILE A 52 -18.87 -11.24 15.92
N GLN A 53 -19.79 -12.14 16.18
CA GLN A 53 -20.15 -12.63 17.50
C GLN A 53 -20.61 -11.47 18.45
N GLU A 54 -20.02 -11.37 19.62
CA GLU A 54 -20.38 -10.37 20.63
C GLU A 54 -19.78 -8.97 20.41
N SER A 55 -18.91 -8.80 19.38
CA SER A 55 -18.26 -7.53 19.11
C SER A 55 -19.23 -6.51 18.50
N ASN A 56 -19.10 -5.24 18.91
CA ASN A 56 -19.96 -4.15 18.48
C ASN A 56 -19.30 -3.35 17.33
N PRO A 57 -19.99 -3.16 16.17
CA PRO A 57 -19.49 -2.32 15.09
C PRO A 57 -19.14 -0.89 15.50
N ARG A 58 -19.84 -0.34 16.51
CA ARG A 58 -19.52 0.98 17.06
C ARG A 58 -18.12 0.99 17.69
N SER A 59 -17.76 -0.04 18.48
CA SER A 59 -16.43 -0.17 19.05
C SER A 59 -15.35 -0.26 17.96
N HIS A 60 -15.60 -0.95 16.85
CA HIS A 60 -14.67 -1.01 15.73
C HIS A 60 -14.43 0.38 15.11
N ARG A 61 -15.50 1.15 14.91
CA ARG A 61 -15.40 2.54 14.41
C ARG A 61 -14.59 3.42 15.35
N GLU A 62 -14.91 3.39 16.63
CA GLU A 62 -14.24 4.22 17.65
C GLU A 62 -12.75 3.86 17.75
N ASP A 63 -12.38 2.58 17.75
CA ASP A 63 -11.00 2.14 17.78
C ASP A 63 -10.24 2.58 16.52
N THR A 64 -10.87 2.49 15.34
CA THR A 64 -10.28 2.95 14.07
C THR A 64 -10.03 4.46 14.09
N ILE A 65 -11.01 5.27 14.52
CA ILE A 65 -10.89 6.73 14.59
C ILE A 65 -9.83 7.16 15.60
N ARG A 66 -9.77 6.51 16.78
CA ARG A 66 -8.74 6.82 17.80
C ARG A 66 -7.35 6.44 17.32
N CYS A 67 -7.18 5.23 16.74
CA CYS A 67 -5.91 4.80 16.16
C CYS A 67 -5.44 5.76 15.06
N GLY A 68 -6.37 6.21 14.20
CA GLY A 68 -6.11 7.20 13.16
C GLY A 68 -5.94 8.64 13.67
N ALA A 69 -5.83 8.84 14.99
CA ALA A 69 -5.65 10.15 15.64
C ALA A 69 -6.66 11.20 15.15
N PHE A 70 -7.92 10.78 14.96
CA PHE A 70 -9.06 11.58 14.51
C PHE A 70 -8.93 12.19 13.10
N LEU A 71 -7.99 11.73 12.31
CA LEU A 71 -7.80 12.16 10.91
C LEU A 71 -8.54 11.27 9.90
N SER A 72 -9.25 10.26 10.35
CA SER A 72 -10.04 9.37 9.48
C SER A 72 -11.30 10.08 8.94
N ASP A 73 -11.63 9.82 7.68
CA ASP A 73 -12.93 10.17 7.09
C ASP A 73 -14.02 9.29 7.71
N GLN A 74 -14.86 9.85 8.60
CA GLN A 74 -15.73 9.06 9.46
C GLN A 74 -16.93 8.43 8.73
N ASP A 75 -17.34 8.96 7.59
CA ASP A 75 -18.30 8.31 6.69
C ASP A 75 -17.70 7.01 6.11
N ILE A 76 -16.46 7.05 5.65
CA ILE A 76 -15.72 5.88 5.14
C ILE A 76 -15.50 4.84 6.25
N VAL A 77 -15.11 5.29 7.46
CA VAL A 77 -14.99 4.39 8.61
C VAL A 77 -16.31 3.67 8.90
N ALA A 78 -17.43 4.38 8.85
CA ALA A 78 -18.76 3.78 9.07
C ALA A 78 -19.08 2.73 7.99
N ASP A 79 -18.90 3.07 6.72
CA ASP A 79 -19.23 2.20 5.60
C ASP A 79 -18.38 0.93 5.60
N MET A 80 -17.06 1.05 5.79
CA MET A 80 -16.15 -0.10 5.80
C MET A 80 -16.38 -1.02 7.00
N THR A 81 -16.51 -0.47 8.21
CA THR A 81 -16.75 -1.28 9.41
C THR A 81 -18.12 -1.96 9.41
N ASN A 82 -19.14 -1.35 8.80
CA ASN A 82 -20.44 -1.99 8.61
C ASN A 82 -20.36 -3.13 7.58
N SER A 83 -19.50 -3.04 6.58
CA SER A 83 -19.33 -4.07 5.57
C SER A 83 -18.38 -5.21 6.00
N ALA A 84 -17.64 -5.04 7.09
CA ALA A 84 -16.57 -5.96 7.50
C ALA A 84 -17.03 -7.41 7.68
N VAL A 85 -18.19 -7.63 8.32
CA VAL A 85 -18.76 -8.97 8.51
C VAL A 85 -19.04 -9.65 7.15
N LYS A 86 -19.53 -8.88 6.18
CA LYS A 86 -19.77 -9.38 4.82
C LYS A 86 -18.46 -9.81 4.15
N GLN A 87 -17.34 -9.15 4.42
CA GLN A 87 -16.04 -9.53 3.86
C GLN A 87 -15.54 -10.85 4.48
N VAL A 88 -15.73 -11.06 5.79
CA VAL A 88 -15.40 -12.36 6.44
C VAL A 88 -16.20 -13.49 5.82
N ASP A 89 -17.53 -13.35 5.76
CA ASP A 89 -18.45 -14.34 5.17
C ASP A 89 -18.08 -14.64 3.71
N LEU A 90 -17.75 -13.61 2.94
CA LEU A 90 -17.37 -13.75 1.54
C LEU A 90 -16.07 -14.55 1.37
N LEU A 91 -15.03 -14.27 2.15
CA LEU A 91 -13.76 -14.99 2.09
C LEU A 91 -13.95 -16.45 2.54
N GLU A 92 -14.73 -16.68 3.60
CA GLU A 92 -15.04 -18.03 4.10
C GLU A 92 -15.78 -18.87 3.06
N ARG A 93 -16.85 -18.34 2.46
CA ARG A 93 -17.60 -19.02 1.40
C ARG A 93 -16.78 -19.31 0.13
N ARG A 94 -15.72 -18.54 -0.08
CA ARG A 94 -14.79 -18.72 -1.20
C ARG A 94 -13.59 -19.59 -0.87
N GLY A 95 -13.56 -20.19 0.33
CA GLY A 95 -12.60 -21.22 0.71
C GLY A 95 -11.46 -20.79 1.64
N LEU A 96 -11.50 -19.58 2.20
CA LEU A 96 -10.55 -19.21 3.24
C LEU A 96 -10.86 -19.97 4.53
N ASN A 97 -9.89 -20.72 5.04
CA ASN A 97 -10.02 -21.54 6.25
C ASN A 97 -9.57 -20.76 7.49
N TYR A 98 -10.49 -19.99 8.07
CA TYR A 98 -10.23 -19.35 9.35
C TYR A 98 -9.98 -20.37 10.47
N ARG A 99 -9.18 -19.99 11.47
CA ARG A 99 -9.19 -20.68 12.75
C ARG A 99 -10.61 -20.68 13.31
N ARG A 100 -11.00 -21.79 13.96
CA ARG A 100 -12.35 -21.97 14.50
C ARG A 100 -12.35 -21.97 16.02
N ASP A 101 -13.40 -21.43 16.61
CA ASP A 101 -13.72 -21.60 18.01
C ASP A 101 -14.41 -22.96 18.27
N LEU A 102 -14.77 -23.22 19.54
CA LEU A 102 -15.44 -24.46 19.94
C LEU A 102 -16.84 -24.61 19.33
N GLN A 103 -17.46 -23.53 18.87
CA GLN A 103 -18.76 -23.53 18.21
C GLN A 103 -18.63 -23.70 16.68
N GLY A 104 -17.42 -23.75 16.16
CA GLY A 104 -17.13 -23.87 14.74
C GLY A 104 -17.24 -22.55 13.96
N LEU A 105 -17.33 -21.42 14.65
CA LEU A 105 -17.32 -20.07 14.04
C LEU A 105 -15.88 -19.59 13.84
N PRO A 106 -15.63 -18.62 12.94
CA PRO A 106 -14.33 -17.97 12.84
C PRO A 106 -13.89 -17.44 14.20
N MET A 107 -12.72 -17.90 14.67
CA MET A 107 -12.16 -17.45 15.95
C MET A 107 -11.81 -15.96 15.84
N VAL A 108 -12.32 -15.16 16.77
CA VAL A 108 -11.97 -13.74 16.91
C VAL A 108 -10.97 -13.55 18.03
N ARG A 109 -9.96 -12.73 17.78
CA ARG A 109 -8.91 -12.39 18.75
C ARG A 109 -8.83 -10.87 18.94
N ARG A 110 -8.36 -10.46 20.11
CA ARG A 110 -8.16 -9.05 20.44
C ARG A 110 -6.75 -8.64 20.03
N ALA A 111 -6.59 -8.20 18.79
CA ALA A 111 -5.33 -7.62 18.34
C ALA A 111 -5.02 -6.30 19.08
N ILE A 112 -3.75 -5.92 19.08
CA ILE A 112 -3.28 -4.67 19.71
C ILE A 112 -4.02 -3.46 19.12
N GLY A 113 -4.43 -2.52 19.97
CA GLY A 113 -5.22 -1.36 19.58
C GLY A 113 -6.75 -1.56 19.54
N HIS A 114 -7.22 -2.79 19.65
CA HIS A 114 -8.65 -3.09 19.68
C HIS A 114 -9.20 -3.16 21.11
N ALA A 115 -10.31 -2.50 21.38
CA ALA A 115 -11.02 -2.60 22.66
C ALA A 115 -11.71 -3.96 22.84
N GLN A 116 -12.11 -4.61 21.74
CA GLN A 116 -12.84 -5.90 21.74
C GLN A 116 -12.21 -6.89 20.75
N PRO A 117 -12.31 -8.23 20.99
CA PRO A 117 -11.92 -9.24 20.03
C PRO A 117 -12.70 -9.11 18.72
N ARG A 118 -12.01 -9.02 17.57
CA ARG A 118 -12.66 -8.94 16.25
C ARG A 118 -11.77 -9.34 15.08
N THR A 119 -10.51 -9.70 15.33
CA THR A 119 -9.59 -10.07 14.25
C THR A 119 -9.59 -11.58 14.06
N SER A 120 -9.90 -12.03 12.85
CA SER A 120 -9.90 -13.42 12.42
C SER A 120 -8.79 -13.67 11.41
N ASP A 121 -8.12 -14.79 11.51
CA ASP A 121 -6.99 -15.18 10.66
C ASP A 121 -6.93 -16.69 10.41
N ALA A 122 -6.01 -17.10 9.54
CA ALA A 122 -5.64 -18.49 9.28
C ALA A 122 -4.16 -18.75 9.65
N GLY A 123 -3.64 -18.05 10.66
CA GLY A 123 -2.24 -18.12 11.06
C GLY A 123 -1.31 -17.65 9.95
N SER A 124 -0.18 -18.32 9.79
CA SER A 124 0.82 -18.00 8.75
C SER A 124 0.34 -18.22 7.32
N SER A 125 -0.83 -18.82 7.11
CA SER A 125 -1.39 -19.05 5.78
C SER A 125 -2.38 -17.96 5.33
N THR A 126 -2.66 -16.97 6.18
CA THR A 126 -3.68 -15.94 5.92
C THR A 126 -3.45 -15.23 4.58
N ALA A 127 -2.26 -14.69 4.34
CA ALA A 127 -1.95 -13.96 3.11
C ALA A 127 -2.06 -14.86 1.86
N VAL A 128 -1.50 -16.06 1.93
CA VAL A 128 -1.54 -17.03 0.82
C VAL A 128 -2.98 -17.42 0.49
N GLN A 129 -3.82 -17.68 1.49
CA GLN A 129 -5.21 -18.07 1.27
C GLN A 129 -6.04 -16.90 0.71
N VAL A 130 -5.82 -15.67 1.20
CA VAL A 130 -6.48 -14.47 0.64
C VAL A 130 -6.12 -14.32 -0.84
N GLN A 131 -4.83 -14.47 -1.18
CA GLN A 131 -4.35 -14.42 -2.55
C GLN A 131 -5.02 -15.50 -3.42
N GLN A 132 -5.01 -16.77 -2.99
CA GLN A 132 -5.61 -17.89 -3.70
C GLN A 132 -7.11 -17.71 -3.95
N VAL A 133 -7.84 -17.23 -2.94
CA VAL A 133 -9.27 -16.91 -3.07
C VAL A 133 -9.50 -15.82 -4.10
N GLY A 134 -8.67 -14.77 -4.08
CA GLY A 134 -8.76 -13.68 -5.05
C GLY A 134 -8.47 -14.15 -6.47
N GLU A 135 -7.43 -14.94 -6.67
CA GLU A 135 -7.05 -15.50 -7.98
C GLU A 135 -8.11 -16.43 -8.55
N GLU A 136 -8.66 -17.30 -7.71
CA GLU A 136 -9.75 -18.18 -8.11
C GLU A 136 -10.96 -17.38 -8.60
N GLN A 137 -11.30 -16.29 -7.89
CA GLN A 137 -12.42 -15.43 -8.30
C GLN A 137 -12.11 -14.67 -9.59
N ALA A 138 -10.89 -14.16 -9.78
CA ALA A 138 -10.49 -13.51 -11.02
C ALA A 138 -10.58 -14.49 -12.22
N MET A 139 -10.09 -15.70 -12.07
CA MET A 139 -10.17 -16.74 -13.10
C MET A 139 -11.60 -17.16 -13.38
N ARG A 140 -12.42 -17.36 -12.34
CA ARG A 140 -13.85 -17.74 -12.47
C ARG A 140 -14.66 -16.73 -13.26
N HIS A 141 -14.34 -15.45 -13.16
CA HIS A 141 -15.02 -14.39 -13.90
C HIS A 141 -14.35 -14.03 -15.23
N GLY A 142 -13.33 -14.77 -15.65
CA GLY A 142 -12.70 -14.60 -16.97
C GLY A 142 -11.77 -13.39 -17.07
N VAL A 143 -11.21 -12.92 -15.95
CA VAL A 143 -10.19 -11.86 -15.94
C VAL A 143 -8.94 -12.34 -16.69
N VAL A 144 -8.51 -11.58 -17.69
CA VAL A 144 -7.21 -11.82 -18.33
C VAL A 144 -6.10 -11.27 -17.44
N ARG A 145 -5.08 -12.07 -17.17
CA ARG A 145 -4.01 -11.74 -16.22
C ARG A 145 -2.65 -11.79 -16.89
N ARG A 146 -1.82 -10.76 -16.67
CA ARG A 146 -0.47 -10.66 -17.24
C ARG A 146 0.53 -10.19 -16.17
N GLY A 147 1.59 -10.95 -15.96
CA GLY A 147 2.76 -10.53 -15.18
C GLY A 147 3.80 -9.86 -16.06
N ASP A 148 4.80 -9.26 -15.43
CA ASP A 148 5.95 -8.61 -16.05
C ASP A 148 5.57 -7.54 -17.09
N GLN A 149 4.56 -6.74 -16.73
CA GLN A 149 4.02 -5.63 -17.50
C GLN A 149 4.27 -4.32 -16.77
N VAL A 150 5.25 -3.54 -17.20
CA VAL A 150 5.64 -2.30 -16.50
C VAL A 150 4.86 -1.11 -17.07
N PRO A 151 4.03 -0.43 -16.27
CA PRO A 151 3.31 0.75 -16.72
C PRO A 151 4.30 1.93 -16.89
N LEU A 152 4.26 2.59 -18.04
CA LEU A 152 5.15 3.70 -18.39
C LEU A 152 4.45 5.05 -18.37
N THR A 153 3.27 5.13 -19.01
CA THR A 153 2.55 6.40 -19.18
C THR A 153 1.05 6.20 -19.12
N LEU A 154 0.37 6.98 -18.27
CA LEU A 154 -1.08 7.12 -18.31
C LEU A 154 -1.46 8.10 -19.43
N VAL A 155 -2.16 7.63 -20.43
CA VAL A 155 -2.65 8.45 -21.54
C VAL A 155 -4.03 8.97 -21.22
N HIS A 156 -4.20 10.29 -21.29
CA HIS A 156 -5.45 10.94 -20.93
C HIS A 156 -5.71 12.21 -21.75
N SER A 157 -6.97 12.57 -21.92
CA SER A 157 -7.43 13.81 -22.53
C SER A 157 -8.32 14.58 -21.54
N ASN A 158 -7.94 15.81 -21.17
CA ASN A 158 -8.72 16.64 -20.25
C ASN A 158 -9.08 15.94 -18.92
N GLN A 159 -8.13 15.25 -18.30
CA GLN A 159 -8.34 14.43 -17.09
C GLN A 159 -9.38 13.31 -17.28
N SER A 160 -9.43 12.71 -18.46
CA SER A 160 -10.18 11.51 -18.77
C SER A 160 -9.24 10.44 -19.32
N VAL A 161 -9.29 9.23 -18.78
CA VAL A 161 -8.43 8.10 -19.19
C VAL A 161 -8.75 7.71 -20.62
N ASP A 162 -7.71 7.61 -21.47
CA ASP A 162 -7.76 7.11 -22.85
C ASP A 162 -7.06 5.74 -22.97
N GLY A 163 -6.05 5.49 -22.15
CA GLY A 163 -5.29 4.25 -22.17
C GLY A 163 -4.01 4.30 -21.36
N LEU A 164 -3.17 3.31 -21.58
CA LEU A 164 -1.92 3.09 -20.85
C LEU A 164 -0.82 2.63 -21.81
N VAL A 165 0.38 3.18 -21.70
CA VAL A 165 1.57 2.65 -22.34
C VAL A 165 2.29 1.72 -21.37
N VAL A 166 2.67 0.55 -21.85
CA VAL A 166 3.26 -0.52 -21.04
C VAL A 166 4.51 -1.09 -21.73
N LEU A 167 5.55 -1.35 -20.95
CA LEU A 167 6.64 -2.22 -21.35
C LEU A 167 6.28 -3.67 -21.03
N ASP A 168 6.01 -4.44 -22.08
CA ASP A 168 5.83 -5.89 -22.01
C ASP A 168 7.21 -6.57 -21.96
N MET A 169 7.68 -6.87 -20.76
CA MET A 169 8.99 -7.50 -20.56
C MET A 169 9.04 -8.95 -21.05
N VAL A 170 7.88 -9.62 -21.13
CA VAL A 170 7.78 -11.00 -21.62
C VAL A 170 8.09 -11.07 -23.12
N ASN A 171 7.71 -10.06 -23.88
CA ASN A 171 7.93 -10.00 -25.34
C ASN A 171 8.97 -8.95 -25.74
N GLY A 172 9.52 -8.19 -24.80
CA GLY A 172 10.55 -7.17 -25.05
C GLY A 172 10.05 -6.02 -25.94
N ARG A 173 8.86 -5.46 -25.66
CA ARG A 173 8.28 -4.42 -26.51
C ARG A 173 7.45 -3.41 -25.71
N VAL A 174 7.43 -2.16 -26.16
CA VAL A 174 6.54 -1.12 -25.67
C VAL A 174 5.23 -1.18 -26.46
N ILE A 175 4.09 -1.28 -25.75
CA ILE A 175 2.76 -1.42 -26.33
C ILE A 175 1.79 -0.39 -25.74
N GLY A 176 0.78 -0.02 -26.53
CA GLY A 176 -0.37 0.76 -26.07
C GLY A 176 -1.58 -0.14 -25.77
N ILE A 177 -2.20 0.09 -24.64
CA ILE A 177 -3.43 -0.57 -24.20
C ILE A 177 -4.50 0.51 -24.03
N GLN A 178 -5.53 0.45 -24.85
CA GLN A 178 -6.68 1.34 -24.75
C GLN A 178 -7.60 0.85 -23.64
N CYS A 179 -8.08 1.75 -22.77
CA CYS A 179 -9.08 1.40 -21.77
C CYS A 179 -10.04 2.56 -21.49
N LYS A 180 -11.25 2.22 -21.09
CA LYS A 180 -12.23 3.19 -20.63
C LYS A 180 -12.00 3.55 -19.16
N ALA A 181 -11.56 2.58 -18.34
CA ALA A 181 -11.24 2.77 -16.94
C ALA A 181 -9.91 2.09 -16.59
N LEU A 182 -9.12 2.79 -15.76
CA LEU A 182 -7.91 2.26 -15.13
C LEU A 182 -8.09 2.24 -13.62
N ILE A 183 -7.86 1.08 -12.99
CA ILE A 183 -7.85 0.91 -11.53
C ILE A 183 -6.41 0.68 -11.08
N ILE A 184 -5.86 1.61 -10.30
CA ILE A 184 -4.55 1.48 -9.68
C ILE A 184 -4.72 0.78 -8.34
N ALA A 185 -4.16 -0.41 -8.21
CA ALA A 185 -4.24 -1.26 -7.04
C ALA A 185 -2.96 -2.08 -6.85
N ASP A 186 -1.84 -1.52 -7.28
CA ASP A 186 -0.51 -2.00 -7.00
C ASP A 186 -0.08 -1.59 -5.57
N GLU A 187 1.17 -1.67 -5.24
CA GLU A 187 1.67 -1.43 -3.89
C GLU A 187 1.68 0.07 -3.53
N GLY A 188 1.91 0.37 -2.25
CA GLY A 188 2.25 1.71 -1.78
C GLY A 188 3.68 2.11 -2.16
N PHE A 189 4.31 2.96 -1.37
CA PHE A 189 5.70 3.37 -1.59
C PHE A 189 6.64 3.03 -0.42
N GLU A 190 6.24 2.09 0.44
CA GLU A 190 7.05 1.60 1.56
C GLU A 190 8.40 1.03 1.10
N GLY A 191 8.47 0.48 -0.11
CA GLY A 191 9.71 0.02 -0.73
C GLY A 191 10.79 1.09 -0.89
N ALA A 192 10.41 2.37 -0.89
CA ALA A 192 11.38 3.48 -0.91
C ALA A 192 12.22 3.58 0.38
N PHE A 193 11.73 3.00 1.49
CA PHE A 193 12.37 3.04 2.81
C PHE A 193 13.16 1.77 3.15
N GLY A 194 13.23 0.79 2.24
CA GLY A 194 13.90 -0.49 2.47
C GLY A 194 13.93 -1.37 1.22
N ASP A 195 14.08 -2.67 1.41
CA ASP A 195 14.16 -3.66 0.32
C ASP A 195 12.79 -4.09 -0.22
N GLY A 196 11.75 -3.29 -0.03
CA GLY A 196 10.41 -3.52 -0.56
C GLY A 196 10.26 -3.15 -2.04
N THR A 197 9.06 -3.37 -2.57
CA THR A 197 8.67 -2.89 -3.89
C THR A 197 7.97 -1.54 -3.79
N VAL A 198 8.07 -0.74 -4.84
CA VAL A 198 7.37 0.54 -4.99
C VAL A 198 6.32 0.37 -6.08
N GLY A 199 5.08 0.71 -5.77
CA GLY A 199 4.00 0.75 -6.73
C GLY A 199 4.24 1.83 -7.80
N LEU A 200 4.14 1.47 -9.06
CA LEU A 200 4.34 2.40 -10.17
C LEU A 200 3.08 3.19 -10.53
N GLY A 201 1.91 2.65 -10.18
CA GLY A 201 0.63 3.25 -10.53
C GLY A 201 0.37 4.58 -9.84
N MET A 202 0.79 4.72 -8.58
CA MET A 202 0.68 5.98 -7.83
C MET A 202 1.51 7.08 -8.52
N ASP A 203 2.77 6.80 -8.87
CA ASP A 203 3.64 7.72 -9.61
C ASP A 203 3.06 8.08 -10.99
N LEU A 204 2.50 7.09 -11.67
CA LEU A 204 1.86 7.27 -12.96
C LEU A 204 0.71 8.29 -12.91
N ALA A 205 -0.18 8.16 -11.92
CA ALA A 205 -1.28 9.10 -11.72
C ALA A 205 -0.79 10.49 -11.24
N PHE A 206 0.24 10.52 -10.39
CA PHE A 206 0.87 11.74 -9.92
C PHE A 206 1.45 12.55 -11.08
N ARG A 207 2.20 11.91 -11.98
CA ARG A 207 2.72 12.55 -13.20
C ARG A 207 1.62 13.00 -14.16
N ALA A 208 0.45 12.36 -14.13
CA ALA A 208 -0.72 12.76 -14.90
C ALA A 208 -1.51 13.92 -14.25
N GLY A 209 -1.08 14.44 -13.10
CA GLY A 209 -1.64 15.59 -12.42
C GLY A 209 -2.66 15.29 -11.31
N VAL A 210 -2.71 14.06 -10.81
CA VAL A 210 -3.47 13.73 -9.59
C VAL A 210 -2.63 14.10 -8.37
N ALA A 211 -3.11 15.00 -7.52
CA ALA A 211 -2.45 15.31 -6.25
C ALA A 211 -2.55 14.11 -5.28
N LEU A 212 -1.47 13.81 -4.58
CA LEU A 212 -1.42 12.76 -3.55
C LEU A 212 -1.87 13.30 -2.19
N ARG A 213 -2.47 12.46 -1.37
CA ARG A 213 -3.04 12.82 -0.06
C ARG A 213 -2.32 12.13 1.08
N ASP A 214 -2.07 12.86 2.19
CA ASP A 214 -1.58 12.34 3.49
C ASP A 214 -0.27 11.55 3.39
N MET A 215 0.63 11.97 2.50
CA MET A 215 1.86 11.26 2.17
C MET A 215 2.87 11.20 3.33
N GLU A 216 2.71 12.01 4.36
CA GLU A 216 3.57 12.04 5.56
C GLU A 216 3.31 10.87 6.51
N PHE A 217 2.17 10.17 6.40
CA PHE A 217 1.83 9.08 7.32
C PHE A 217 2.32 7.73 6.84
N MET A 218 3.21 7.17 7.63
CA MET A 218 3.79 5.83 7.43
C MET A 218 3.78 5.08 8.75
N THR A 219 3.42 3.79 8.72
CA THR A 219 3.46 2.94 9.90
C THR A 219 4.65 2.00 9.87
N HIS A 220 5.44 2.02 10.94
CA HIS A 220 6.52 1.04 11.13
C HIS A 220 5.93 -0.28 11.58
N HIS A 221 6.32 -1.36 10.91
CA HIS A 221 5.94 -2.72 11.32
C HIS A 221 6.81 -3.14 12.51
N PRO A 222 6.22 -3.46 13.68
CA PRO A 222 6.98 -3.70 14.90
C PRO A 222 7.86 -4.96 14.82
N LEU A 223 7.33 -6.03 14.22
CA LEU A 223 7.98 -7.34 14.21
C LEU A 223 8.71 -7.61 12.89
N THR A 224 9.61 -6.72 12.48
CA THR A 224 10.48 -6.97 11.32
C THR A 224 11.80 -7.57 11.78
N ILE A 225 12.26 -8.62 11.12
CA ILE A 225 13.53 -9.28 11.42
C ILE A 225 14.69 -8.36 11.03
N GLN A 226 15.57 -8.06 11.96
CA GLN A 226 16.69 -7.15 11.77
C GLN A 226 17.56 -7.55 10.56
N GLY A 227 17.88 -6.56 9.71
CA GLY A 227 18.71 -6.75 8.53
C GLY A 227 18.00 -7.47 7.37
N THR A 228 16.68 -7.56 7.42
CA THR A 228 15.85 -8.15 6.37
C THR A 228 14.57 -7.35 6.14
N ASN A 229 13.82 -7.69 5.08
CA ASN A 229 12.45 -7.20 4.84
C ASN A 229 11.38 -8.21 5.33
N VAL A 230 11.75 -9.20 6.12
CA VAL A 230 10.80 -10.21 6.62
C VAL A 230 10.03 -9.66 7.81
N MET A 231 8.76 -9.37 7.59
CA MET A 231 7.81 -8.92 8.61
C MET A 231 7.05 -10.13 9.16
N LEU A 232 6.92 -10.19 10.48
CA LEU A 232 6.22 -11.27 11.18
C LEU A 232 4.83 -10.77 11.62
N PRO A 233 3.74 -11.53 11.39
CA PRO A 233 2.41 -11.13 11.83
C PRO A 233 2.36 -10.85 13.34
N THR A 234 1.73 -9.74 13.75
CA THR A 234 1.53 -9.40 15.17
C THR A 234 0.63 -10.42 15.90
N GLY A 235 -0.11 -11.22 15.13
CA GLY A 235 -0.87 -12.36 15.63
C GLY A 235 -0.04 -13.38 16.43
N LEU A 236 1.28 -13.47 16.23
CA LEU A 236 2.19 -14.26 17.05
C LEU A 236 2.13 -13.88 18.54
N LEU A 237 2.00 -12.58 18.84
CA LEU A 237 1.91 -12.07 20.22
C LEU A 237 0.61 -12.55 20.90
N LEU A 238 -0.46 -12.72 20.13
CA LEU A 238 -1.74 -13.25 20.63
C LEU A 238 -1.69 -14.75 20.93
N ASP A 239 -0.70 -15.44 20.40
CA ASP A 239 -0.46 -16.87 20.57
C ASP A 239 0.69 -17.16 21.56
N GLY A 240 1.15 -16.15 22.32
CA GLY A 240 2.11 -16.31 23.39
C GLY A 240 3.57 -16.01 23.03
N ALA A 241 3.85 -15.48 21.84
CA ALA A 241 5.16 -14.89 21.57
C ALA A 241 5.35 -13.62 22.40
N VAL A 242 6.58 -13.37 22.86
CA VAL A 242 6.93 -12.26 23.74
C VAL A 242 8.06 -11.45 23.11
N VAL A 243 7.99 -10.12 23.23
CA VAL A 243 9.10 -9.23 22.85
C VAL A 243 9.85 -8.81 24.10
N HIS A 244 11.17 -8.95 24.09
CA HIS A 244 12.01 -8.55 25.20
C HIS A 244 13.38 -8.04 24.72
N GLU A 245 14.08 -7.32 25.57
CA GLU A 245 15.47 -6.97 25.33
C GLU A 245 16.41 -8.20 25.48
N ALA A 246 17.58 -8.13 24.91
CA ALA A 246 18.60 -9.18 25.07
C ALA A 246 18.96 -9.43 26.55
N THR A 247 18.75 -8.46 27.42
CA THR A 247 18.90 -8.57 28.88
C THR A 247 17.83 -9.44 29.55
N GLY A 248 16.75 -9.78 28.85
CA GLY A 248 15.59 -10.52 29.34
C GLY A 248 14.47 -9.65 29.89
N ALA A 249 14.61 -8.32 29.88
CA ALA A 249 13.52 -7.42 30.27
C ALA A 249 12.43 -7.45 29.20
N GLU A 250 11.20 -7.83 29.58
CA GLU A 250 10.03 -7.82 28.72
C GLU A 250 9.67 -6.38 28.33
N LEU A 251 9.40 -6.14 27.05
CA LEU A 251 8.95 -4.85 26.57
C LEU A 251 7.44 -4.71 26.70
N ASP A 252 7.00 -3.59 27.23
CA ASP A 252 5.58 -3.24 27.19
C ASP A 252 5.14 -3.11 25.72
N SER A 253 4.15 -3.91 25.33
CA SER A 253 3.59 -3.85 23.97
C SER A 253 2.83 -2.55 23.68
N GLY A 254 2.64 -1.70 24.68
CA GLY A 254 1.84 -0.49 24.55
C GLY A 254 0.37 -0.75 24.26
N THR A 255 -0.33 0.29 23.85
CA THR A 255 -1.77 0.22 23.54
C THR A 255 -2.05 0.13 22.04
N THR A 256 -1.08 0.47 21.20
CA THR A 256 -1.21 0.46 19.74
C THR A 256 0.00 -0.20 19.07
N PRO A 257 -0.11 -0.66 17.80
CA PRO A 257 1.05 -1.15 17.04
C PRO A 257 2.18 -0.11 16.91
N LEU A 258 1.82 1.15 16.89
CA LEU A 258 2.76 2.26 16.82
C LEU A 258 3.58 2.39 18.13
N ASP A 259 2.92 2.22 19.29
CA ASP A 259 3.60 2.23 20.59
C ASP A 259 4.59 1.06 20.69
N LEU A 260 4.17 -0.13 20.25
CA LEU A 260 5.05 -1.30 20.20
C LEU A 260 6.25 -1.07 19.28
N ALA A 261 6.03 -0.52 18.08
CA ALA A 261 7.12 -0.23 17.15
C ALA A 261 8.11 0.80 17.73
N ARG A 262 7.62 1.83 18.43
CA ARG A 262 8.46 2.82 19.12
C ARG A 262 9.26 2.18 20.28
N ALA A 263 8.60 1.37 21.10
CA ALA A 263 9.25 0.67 22.20
C ALA A 263 10.39 -0.23 21.70
N ILE A 264 10.14 -1.01 20.64
CA ILE A 264 11.16 -1.86 20.01
C ILE A 264 12.29 -1.02 19.40
N GLY A 265 11.97 0.10 18.73
CA GLY A 265 12.97 0.99 18.14
C GLY A 265 13.89 1.66 19.15
N GLN A 266 13.45 1.81 20.40
CA GLN A 266 14.22 2.41 21.50
C GLN A 266 14.94 1.38 22.38
N ALA A 267 14.56 0.11 22.26
CA ALA A 267 15.10 -0.98 23.10
C ALA A 267 16.51 -1.39 22.69
N VAL A 268 17.25 -1.94 23.65
CA VAL A 268 18.60 -2.46 23.43
C VAL A 268 18.52 -3.90 22.93
N GLN A 269 18.88 -4.10 21.65
CA GLN A 269 18.86 -5.43 21.00
C GLN A 269 17.53 -6.17 21.22
N PRO A 270 16.41 -5.62 20.77
CA PRO A 270 15.11 -6.25 20.96
C PRO A 270 15.01 -7.56 20.20
N VAL A 271 14.36 -8.55 20.81
CA VAL A 271 14.16 -9.88 20.23
C VAL A 271 12.71 -10.34 20.43
N LEU A 272 12.19 -11.11 19.47
CA LEU A 272 10.96 -11.89 19.60
C LEU A 272 11.30 -13.31 20.07
N ASP A 273 10.66 -13.76 21.13
CA ASP A 273 10.65 -15.15 21.56
C ASP A 273 9.33 -15.84 21.21
N ALA A 274 9.36 -16.72 20.22
CA ALA A 274 8.23 -17.50 19.77
C ALA A 274 8.39 -19.01 20.04
N ARG A 275 9.29 -19.40 20.97
CA ARG A 275 9.57 -20.80 21.27
C ARG A 275 8.43 -21.51 22.02
N ASN A 276 7.57 -20.76 22.70
CA ASN A 276 6.52 -21.28 23.59
C ASN A 276 5.11 -20.93 23.13
N LEU A 277 4.77 -21.24 21.87
CA LEU A 277 3.43 -20.99 21.32
C LEU A 277 2.38 -22.06 21.70
N GLY A 278 2.77 -23.11 22.45
CA GLY A 278 1.86 -24.15 22.88
C GLY A 278 1.06 -24.79 21.74
N GLU A 279 -0.26 -24.88 21.91
CA GLU A 279 -1.18 -25.47 20.92
C GLU A 279 -1.32 -24.60 19.65
N ALA A 280 -0.89 -23.33 19.67
CA ALA A 280 -0.92 -22.47 18.50
C ALA A 280 0.25 -22.69 17.53
N ALA A 281 1.33 -23.37 17.95
CA ALA A 281 2.53 -23.57 17.14
C ALA A 281 2.26 -24.14 15.72
N PRO A 282 1.35 -25.11 15.51
CA PRO A 282 1.06 -25.64 14.17
C PRO A 282 0.56 -24.58 13.18
N TRP A 283 -0.14 -23.56 13.65
CA TRP A 283 -0.64 -22.46 12.80
C TRP A 283 0.48 -21.57 12.23
N TRP A 284 1.67 -21.63 12.82
CA TRP A 284 2.83 -20.83 12.43
C TRP A 284 3.93 -21.62 11.71
N GLY A 285 3.69 -22.90 11.43
CA GLY A 285 4.71 -23.80 10.87
C GLY A 285 5.25 -23.37 9.50
N SER A 286 4.44 -22.78 8.63
CA SER A 286 4.91 -22.26 7.33
C SER A 286 5.74 -20.99 7.49
N LEU A 287 5.38 -20.11 8.42
CA LEU A 287 6.18 -18.92 8.74
C LEU A 287 7.55 -19.32 9.30
N PHE A 288 7.60 -20.27 10.24
CA PHE A 288 8.86 -20.74 10.82
C PHE A 288 9.79 -21.32 9.75
N ARG A 289 9.25 -22.07 8.78
CA ARG A 289 10.04 -22.57 7.65
C ARG A 289 10.54 -21.42 6.75
N LEU A 290 9.69 -20.44 6.44
CA LEU A 290 10.06 -19.28 5.64
C LEU A 290 11.21 -18.50 6.30
N VAL A 291 11.07 -18.18 7.59
CA VAL A 291 12.11 -17.47 8.35
C VAL A 291 13.42 -18.27 8.34
N LYS A 292 13.36 -19.56 8.61
CA LYS A 292 14.54 -20.42 8.58
C LYS A 292 15.22 -20.45 7.21
N GLN A 293 14.44 -20.48 6.12
CA GLN A 293 14.97 -20.47 4.76
C GLN A 293 15.62 -19.12 4.40
N ARG A 294 15.03 -18.02 4.83
CA ARG A 294 15.47 -16.67 4.49
C ARG A 294 16.62 -16.16 5.36
N THR A 295 16.64 -16.51 6.63
CA THR A 295 17.55 -15.93 7.64
C THR A 295 18.45 -16.96 8.32
N GLY A 296 18.17 -18.25 8.18
CA GLY A 296 18.83 -19.32 8.94
C GLY A 296 18.33 -19.48 10.38
N ILE A 297 17.46 -18.58 10.89
CA ILE A 297 16.95 -18.60 12.27
C ILE A 297 15.84 -19.63 12.42
N ASP A 298 16.00 -20.55 13.36
CA ASP A 298 14.97 -21.53 13.74
C ASP A 298 14.14 -20.97 14.92
N MET A 299 13.00 -20.35 14.61
CA MET A 299 12.11 -19.69 15.59
C MET A 299 11.59 -20.64 16.68
N ALA A 300 11.58 -21.96 16.43
CA ALA A 300 11.21 -22.95 17.46
C ALA A 300 12.31 -23.16 18.53
N ARG A 301 13.53 -22.66 18.28
CA ARG A 301 14.70 -22.90 19.15
C ARG A 301 15.45 -21.63 19.52
N GLN A 302 15.30 -20.56 18.74
CA GLN A 302 16.06 -19.31 18.85
C GLN A 302 15.12 -18.12 18.89
N THR A 303 15.52 -17.08 19.58
CA THR A 303 14.90 -15.77 19.51
C THR A 303 15.25 -15.08 18.18
N VAL A 304 14.42 -14.15 17.75
CA VAL A 304 14.56 -13.42 16.48
C VAL A 304 14.90 -11.97 16.77
N PRO A 305 16.03 -11.43 16.30
CA PRO A 305 16.34 -10.02 16.46
C PRO A 305 15.38 -9.16 15.65
N LEU A 306 14.91 -8.06 16.23
CA LEU A 306 13.92 -7.17 15.65
C LEU A 306 14.51 -5.79 15.31
N SER A 307 13.98 -5.18 14.26
CA SER A 307 14.21 -3.77 13.91
C SER A 307 13.00 -3.27 13.14
N PRO A 308 12.17 -2.37 13.72
CA PRO A 308 11.01 -1.85 13.02
C PRO A 308 11.39 -1.12 11.73
N VAL A 309 10.67 -1.37 10.65
CA VAL A 309 10.83 -0.69 9.36
C VAL A 309 9.48 -0.16 8.88
N VAL A 310 9.48 0.76 7.95
CA VAL A 310 8.24 1.19 7.29
C VAL A 310 7.61 -0.02 6.60
N GLY A 311 6.44 -0.42 7.06
CA GLY A 311 5.73 -1.62 6.58
C GLY A 311 4.40 -1.32 5.91
N HIS A 312 3.97 -0.04 5.93
CA HIS A 312 2.75 0.41 5.28
C HIS A 312 2.74 1.93 5.14
N THR A 313 2.43 2.42 3.95
CA THR A 313 2.19 3.83 3.67
C THR A 313 0.69 4.10 3.64
N ILE A 314 0.23 5.13 4.36
CA ILE A 314 -1.19 5.48 4.46
C ILE A 314 -1.59 6.45 3.36
N GLY A 315 -0.67 7.34 3.00
CA GLY A 315 -0.84 8.30 1.92
C GLY A 315 -0.93 7.63 0.55
N GLY A 316 -1.52 8.33 -0.41
CA GLY A 316 -1.67 7.84 -1.77
C GLY A 316 -2.69 8.63 -2.57
N LEU A 317 -3.23 8.00 -3.61
CA LEU A 317 -4.25 8.59 -4.47
C LEU A 317 -5.55 8.82 -3.69
N PRO A 318 -6.04 10.08 -3.58
CA PRO A 318 -7.28 10.38 -2.88
C PRO A 318 -8.47 9.78 -3.62
N ILE A 319 -9.26 8.96 -2.92
CA ILE A 319 -10.44 8.32 -3.49
C ILE A 319 -11.72 8.70 -2.75
N ASP A 320 -12.83 8.60 -3.47
CA ASP A 320 -14.16 8.63 -2.88
C ASP A 320 -14.67 7.19 -2.55
N LYS A 321 -15.89 7.09 -2.02
CA LYS A 321 -16.52 5.82 -1.66
C LYS A 321 -16.71 4.83 -2.83
N HIS A 322 -16.56 5.27 -4.07
CA HIS A 322 -16.63 4.43 -5.28
C HIS A 322 -15.23 4.06 -5.81
N GLY A 323 -14.17 4.43 -5.10
CA GLY A 323 -12.80 4.21 -5.54
C GLY A 323 -12.32 5.16 -6.64
N ARG A 324 -13.09 6.23 -6.98
CA ARG A 324 -12.74 7.18 -8.03
C ARG A 324 -11.66 8.13 -7.53
N CYS A 325 -10.59 8.32 -8.30
CA CYS A 325 -9.54 9.28 -7.95
C CYS A 325 -10.08 10.70 -8.04
N VAL A 326 -10.14 11.40 -6.90
CA VAL A 326 -10.64 12.77 -6.83
C VAL A 326 -9.50 13.76 -7.02
N THR A 327 -9.81 14.91 -7.60
CA THR A 327 -8.86 16.02 -7.75
C THR A 327 -8.80 16.82 -6.44
N SER A 328 -8.15 17.97 -6.44
CA SER A 328 -7.96 18.85 -5.27
C SER A 328 -9.26 19.29 -4.54
N SER A 329 -10.42 18.93 -5.06
CA SER A 329 -11.71 19.10 -4.40
C SER A 329 -12.53 17.83 -4.56
N TRP A 330 -13.32 17.44 -3.54
CA TRP A 330 -14.20 16.28 -3.59
C TRP A 330 -15.28 16.33 -4.70
N ALA A 331 -15.41 17.46 -5.39
CA ALA A 331 -16.43 17.70 -6.40
C ALA A 331 -16.07 17.15 -7.79
N ARG A 332 -14.80 16.89 -8.03
CA ARG A 332 -14.31 16.42 -9.35
C ARG A 332 -13.47 15.16 -9.18
N TRP A 333 -13.53 14.28 -10.14
CA TRP A 333 -12.71 13.11 -10.24
C TRP A 333 -11.97 13.07 -11.58
N PHE A 334 -10.83 12.42 -11.62
CA PHE A 334 -10.12 12.14 -12.86
C PHE A 334 -10.91 11.04 -13.59
N THR A 335 -11.61 11.39 -14.65
CA THR A 335 -12.61 10.54 -15.29
C THR A 335 -12.00 9.22 -15.77
N GLY A 336 -12.60 8.10 -15.38
CA GLY A 336 -12.09 6.77 -15.71
C GLY A 336 -10.90 6.30 -14.85
N LEU A 337 -10.38 7.12 -13.94
CA LEU A 337 -9.29 6.71 -13.05
C LEU A 337 -9.82 6.36 -11.67
N TYR A 338 -9.41 5.18 -11.19
CA TYR A 338 -9.75 4.63 -9.88
C TYR A 338 -8.49 4.20 -9.15
N ALA A 339 -8.58 4.09 -7.83
CA ALA A 339 -7.55 3.43 -7.03
C ALA A 339 -8.16 2.59 -5.91
N ALA A 340 -7.39 1.61 -5.40
CA ALA A 340 -7.81 0.74 -4.33
C ALA A 340 -6.61 0.20 -3.54
N GLY A 341 -6.84 -0.20 -2.28
CA GLY A 341 -5.79 -0.73 -1.42
C GLY A 341 -4.70 0.30 -1.13
N GLU A 342 -3.47 -0.14 -0.99
CA GLU A 342 -2.35 0.69 -0.53
C GLU A 342 -1.92 1.80 -1.52
N ALA A 343 -2.23 1.68 -2.80
CA ALA A 343 -2.03 2.75 -3.77
C ALA A 343 -2.99 3.93 -3.54
N SER A 344 -4.07 3.71 -2.78
CA SER A 344 -5.10 4.72 -2.52
C SER A 344 -5.02 5.26 -1.08
N CYS A 345 -5.39 6.51 -0.90
CA CYS A 345 -5.72 7.08 0.39
C CYS A 345 -7.24 7.22 0.51
N SER A 346 -7.88 6.19 1.08
CA SER A 346 -9.34 6.14 1.25
C SER A 346 -9.86 7.06 2.35
N GLY A 347 -8.99 7.48 3.28
CA GLY A 347 -9.35 8.19 4.51
C GLY A 347 -9.77 7.27 5.64
N PHE A 348 -9.72 5.95 5.45
CA PHE A 348 -10.11 4.98 6.48
C PHE A 348 -9.16 4.95 7.67
N HIS A 349 -7.85 4.97 7.40
CA HIS A 349 -6.82 4.80 8.43
C HIS A 349 -6.50 6.07 9.22
N GLY A 350 -6.75 7.26 8.66
CA GLY A 350 -6.28 8.51 9.27
C GLY A 350 -4.76 8.53 9.37
N ALA A 351 -4.21 8.82 10.54
CA ALA A 351 -2.77 8.96 10.76
C ALA A 351 -2.05 7.67 11.22
N ALA A 352 -2.77 6.55 11.42
CA ALA A 352 -2.21 5.24 11.75
C ALA A 352 -3.20 4.11 11.49
N ALA A 353 -2.71 2.96 10.99
CA ALA A 353 -3.54 1.81 10.67
C ALA A 353 -3.75 0.88 11.87
N LEU A 354 -5.00 0.45 12.09
CA LEU A 354 -5.37 -0.55 13.07
C LEU A 354 -5.18 -1.96 12.48
N PRO A 355 -4.66 -2.96 13.23
CA PRO A 355 -4.48 -4.34 12.74
C PRO A 355 -5.76 -4.93 12.17
N GLY A 356 -5.65 -5.63 11.04
CA GLY A 356 -6.78 -6.23 10.33
C GLY A 356 -7.59 -5.25 9.47
N ASN A 357 -7.40 -3.94 9.61
CA ASN A 357 -8.07 -2.94 8.78
C ASN A 357 -7.43 -2.80 7.38
N ARG A 358 -6.13 -3.10 7.21
CA ARG A 358 -5.48 -3.06 5.88
C ARG A 358 -6.16 -4.00 4.87
N LEU A 359 -6.45 -5.24 5.30
CA LEU A 359 -7.17 -6.19 4.44
C LEU A 359 -8.61 -5.73 4.21
N LEU A 360 -9.28 -5.19 5.23
CA LEU A 360 -10.63 -4.65 5.09
C LEU A 360 -10.68 -3.53 4.05
N ASP A 361 -9.75 -2.57 4.13
CA ASP A 361 -9.62 -1.48 3.17
C ASP A 361 -9.40 -2.00 1.74
N SER A 362 -8.43 -2.91 1.55
CA SER A 362 -8.16 -3.54 0.26
C SER A 362 -9.38 -4.21 -0.37
N LEU A 363 -10.15 -4.97 0.44
CA LEU A 363 -11.35 -5.68 -0.04
C LEU A 363 -12.51 -4.73 -0.34
N CYS A 364 -12.70 -3.69 0.48
CA CYS A 364 -13.79 -2.73 0.31
C CYS A 364 -13.53 -1.78 -0.84
N THR A 365 -12.35 -1.17 -0.90
CA THR A 365 -11.98 -0.24 -1.98
C THR A 365 -11.87 -0.95 -3.32
N GLY A 366 -11.29 -2.16 -3.36
CA GLY A 366 -11.24 -2.98 -4.57
C GLY A 366 -12.64 -3.33 -5.07
N ALA A 367 -13.56 -3.73 -4.18
CA ALA A 367 -14.94 -4.01 -4.56
C ALA A 367 -15.67 -2.77 -5.09
N ALA A 368 -15.50 -1.62 -4.42
CA ALA A 368 -16.14 -0.37 -4.81
C ALA A 368 -15.64 0.11 -6.19
N ALA A 369 -14.32 0.13 -6.39
CA ALA A 369 -13.70 0.54 -7.64
C ALA A 369 -14.13 -0.38 -8.80
N GLY A 370 -14.04 -1.71 -8.62
CA GLY A 370 -14.44 -2.67 -9.67
C GLY A 370 -15.91 -2.60 -10.04
N THR A 371 -16.80 -2.46 -9.04
CA THR A 371 -18.25 -2.35 -9.28
C THR A 371 -18.57 -1.07 -10.07
N HIS A 372 -18.11 0.07 -9.58
CA HIS A 372 -18.42 1.35 -10.23
C HIS A 372 -17.75 1.47 -11.60
N ALA A 373 -16.52 0.95 -11.77
CA ALA A 373 -15.85 0.95 -13.07
C ALA A 373 -16.65 0.15 -14.11
N ALA A 374 -17.18 -1.05 -13.76
CA ALA A 374 -18.01 -1.83 -14.65
C ALA A 374 -19.29 -1.10 -15.05
N GLU A 375 -20.01 -0.54 -14.07
CA GLU A 375 -21.25 0.21 -14.30
C GLU A 375 -20.99 1.43 -15.20
N TRP A 376 -19.92 2.17 -14.92
CA TRP A 376 -19.58 3.38 -15.67
C TRP A 376 -19.16 3.05 -17.11
N THR A 377 -18.26 2.07 -17.30
CA THR A 377 -17.73 1.72 -18.63
C THR A 377 -18.78 1.15 -19.59
N ALA A 378 -19.88 0.57 -19.07
CA ALA A 378 -20.98 0.05 -19.88
C ALA A 378 -21.64 1.11 -20.77
N SER A 379 -21.60 2.39 -20.37
CA SER A 379 -22.16 3.52 -21.11
C SER A 379 -21.12 4.35 -21.88
N GLN A 380 -19.81 4.00 -21.75
CA GLN A 380 -18.72 4.76 -22.36
C GLN A 380 -18.28 4.16 -23.69
N THR A 381 -17.79 5.01 -24.58
CA THR A 381 -17.08 4.62 -25.81
C THR A 381 -15.57 4.74 -25.59
N PHE A 382 -14.79 4.03 -26.38
CA PHE A 382 -13.34 4.20 -26.38
C PHE A 382 -12.97 5.56 -26.99
N ALA A 383 -11.91 6.17 -26.44
CA ALA A 383 -11.34 7.41 -26.96
C ALA A 383 -10.67 7.22 -28.33
N SER A 384 -10.21 8.29 -28.98
CA SER A 384 -9.35 8.19 -30.17
C SER A 384 -8.02 7.52 -29.81
N THR A 385 -7.48 6.74 -30.74
CA THR A 385 -6.16 6.07 -30.58
C THR A 385 -4.97 6.95 -30.90
N GLU A 386 -5.18 8.17 -31.41
CA GLU A 386 -4.08 9.06 -31.83
C GLU A 386 -3.15 9.42 -30.68
N GLY A 387 -3.70 9.87 -29.55
CA GLY A 387 -2.93 10.21 -28.35
C GLY A 387 -2.17 9.01 -27.81
N LEU A 388 -2.79 7.82 -27.80
CA LEU A 388 -2.14 6.60 -27.36
C LEU A 388 -1.00 6.18 -28.30
N THR A 389 -1.16 6.34 -29.60
CA THR A 389 -0.11 6.04 -30.59
C THR A 389 1.09 6.97 -30.40
N ALA A 390 0.86 8.27 -30.24
CA ALA A 390 1.92 9.25 -29.99
C ALA A 390 2.67 8.95 -28.69
N ALA A 391 1.96 8.63 -27.61
CA ALA A 391 2.55 8.27 -26.32
C ALA A 391 3.38 6.97 -26.39
N VAL A 392 2.98 5.99 -27.20
CA VAL A 392 3.78 4.77 -27.43
C VAL A 392 5.09 5.09 -28.13
N ASP A 393 5.08 5.98 -29.12
CA ASP A 393 6.29 6.33 -29.86
C ASP A 393 7.25 7.18 -29.01
N GLU A 394 6.72 8.07 -28.17
CA GLU A 394 7.48 8.83 -27.16
C GLU A 394 8.13 7.86 -26.13
N ALA A 395 7.35 6.97 -25.52
CA ALA A 395 7.87 6.01 -24.55
C ALA A 395 8.93 5.06 -25.16
N LYS A 396 8.80 4.67 -26.44
CA LYS A 396 9.86 3.92 -27.14
C LYS A 396 11.14 4.71 -27.26
N ALA A 397 11.06 6.01 -27.58
CA ALA A 397 12.22 6.89 -27.68
C ALA A 397 12.92 7.03 -26.33
N ASP A 398 12.15 7.27 -25.24
CA ASP A 398 12.68 7.41 -23.88
C ASP A 398 13.37 6.13 -23.41
N VAL A 399 12.71 4.98 -23.55
CA VAL A 399 13.30 3.68 -23.21
C VAL A 399 14.55 3.39 -24.04
N SER A 400 14.52 3.71 -25.33
CA SER A 400 15.69 3.53 -26.20
C SER A 400 16.87 4.40 -25.79
N ALA A 401 16.61 5.64 -25.34
CA ALA A 401 17.65 6.55 -24.85
C ALA A 401 18.34 6.00 -23.58
N MET A 402 17.60 5.37 -22.68
CA MET A 402 18.13 4.73 -21.46
C MET A 402 19.05 3.53 -21.78
N LEU A 403 18.86 2.89 -22.95
CA LEU A 403 19.58 1.69 -23.36
C LEU A 403 20.74 1.98 -24.30
N GLN A 404 20.90 3.22 -24.78
CA GLN A 404 22.01 3.59 -25.65
C GLN A 404 23.34 3.59 -24.89
N ASP A 405 24.39 3.12 -25.55
CA ASP A 405 25.73 3.11 -25.00
C ASP A 405 26.26 4.55 -24.93
N ASN A 406 26.12 5.17 -23.79
CA ASN A 406 26.64 6.51 -23.51
C ASN A 406 28.06 6.39 -22.98
N ASP A 407 28.94 7.30 -23.41
CA ASP A 407 30.34 7.36 -23.00
C ASP A 407 30.45 7.27 -21.46
N ALA A 408 31.06 6.19 -20.96
CA ALA A 408 30.91 5.67 -19.58
C ALA A 408 31.38 6.61 -18.43
N THR A 409 31.78 7.84 -18.76
CA THR A 409 32.35 8.78 -17.78
C THR A 409 31.34 9.53 -16.91
N HIS A 410 30.05 9.56 -17.29
CA HIS A 410 29.01 10.32 -16.59
C HIS A 410 27.70 9.54 -16.37
N VAL A 411 27.76 8.23 -16.31
CA VAL A 411 26.58 7.37 -16.20
C VAL A 411 26.15 7.19 -14.75
N VAL A 412 24.90 7.53 -14.45
CA VAL A 412 24.26 7.23 -13.16
C VAL A 412 23.62 5.84 -13.22
N ARG A 413 24.02 4.94 -12.30
CA ARG A 413 23.43 3.60 -12.18
C ARG A 413 22.35 3.56 -11.11
N CYS A 414 21.27 2.84 -11.39
CA CYS A 414 20.12 2.69 -10.50
C CYS A 414 20.53 2.29 -9.08
N GLY A 415 21.37 1.25 -8.92
CA GLY A 415 21.79 0.80 -7.59
C GLY A 415 22.54 1.86 -6.77
N THR A 416 23.32 2.74 -7.41
CA THR A 416 24.01 3.85 -6.74
C THR A 416 22.98 4.89 -6.26
N LEU A 417 21.98 5.19 -7.11
CA LEU A 417 20.95 6.17 -6.77
C LEU A 417 20.05 5.66 -5.64
N THR A 418 19.64 4.39 -5.69
CA THR A 418 18.87 3.73 -4.62
C THR A 418 19.64 3.74 -3.29
N ALA A 419 20.95 3.41 -3.32
CA ALA A 419 21.78 3.47 -2.12
C ALA A 419 21.89 4.90 -1.57
N SER A 420 21.98 5.91 -2.45
CA SER A 420 22.01 7.33 -2.03
C SER A 420 20.66 7.78 -1.43
N LEU A 421 19.53 7.32 -1.97
CA LEU A 421 18.20 7.54 -1.39
C LEU A 421 18.11 6.95 0.02
N HIS A 422 18.50 5.67 0.20
CA HIS A 422 18.49 5.02 1.51
C HIS A 422 19.44 5.72 2.50
N ALA A 423 20.61 6.17 2.05
CA ALA A 423 21.55 6.93 2.90
C ALA A 423 20.98 8.30 3.31
N ALA A 424 20.28 8.99 2.42
CA ALA A 424 19.61 10.25 2.74
C ALA A 424 18.51 10.05 3.79
N LEU A 425 17.67 9.01 3.62
CA LEU A 425 16.63 8.64 4.58
C LEU A 425 17.21 8.24 5.94
N ALA A 426 18.21 7.36 5.98
CA ALA A 426 18.84 6.89 7.20
C ALA A 426 19.56 8.02 7.97
N SER A 427 20.02 9.07 7.28
CA SER A 427 20.63 10.26 7.90
C SER A 427 19.62 11.20 8.56
N THR A 428 18.31 10.98 8.32
CA THR A 428 17.23 11.81 8.87
C THR A 428 16.59 11.06 10.03
N THR A 429 17.17 11.18 11.20
CA THR A 429 16.76 10.43 12.41
C THR A 429 15.58 11.05 13.14
N SER A 430 15.27 12.31 12.85
CA SER A 430 14.14 13.05 13.43
C SER A 430 13.58 14.05 12.42
N PHE A 431 12.31 14.41 12.59
CA PHE A 431 11.64 15.36 11.70
C PHE A 431 11.50 16.73 12.37
N SER A 432 12.13 17.72 11.75
CA SER A 432 11.96 19.14 12.03
C SER A 432 11.94 19.88 10.70
N THR A 433 11.54 21.13 10.69
CA THR A 433 11.59 21.99 9.49
C THR A 433 12.99 21.98 8.85
N SER A 434 14.04 22.04 9.67
CA SER A 434 15.42 22.02 9.17
C SER A 434 15.83 20.68 8.57
N SER A 435 15.54 19.56 9.25
CA SER A 435 15.90 18.22 8.78
C SER A 435 15.13 17.83 7.52
N LEU A 436 13.83 18.17 7.45
CA LEU A 436 12.99 17.92 6.29
C LEU A 436 13.41 18.75 5.06
N ASN A 437 13.77 20.05 5.24
CA ASN A 437 14.30 20.86 4.15
C ASN A 437 15.66 20.34 3.63
N ASN A 438 16.54 19.90 4.53
CA ASN A 438 17.81 19.29 4.15
C ASN A 438 17.59 17.97 3.38
N LEU A 439 16.62 17.15 3.79
CA LEU A 439 16.25 15.93 3.08
C LEU A 439 15.67 16.26 1.71
N LEU A 440 14.75 17.23 1.61
CA LEU A 440 14.16 17.65 0.34
C LEU A 440 15.23 18.10 -0.66
N THR A 441 16.20 18.92 -0.23
CA THR A 441 17.32 19.36 -1.08
C THR A 441 18.14 18.18 -1.61
N LYS A 442 18.41 17.16 -0.76
CA LYS A 442 19.09 15.94 -1.21
C LYS A 442 18.26 15.18 -2.25
N LEU A 443 16.96 15.03 -2.00
CA LEU A 443 16.04 14.32 -2.89
C LEU A 443 15.90 15.02 -4.25
N GLU A 444 15.83 16.34 -4.28
CA GLU A 444 15.82 17.14 -5.53
C GLU A 444 17.11 16.92 -6.33
N GLY A 445 18.25 16.81 -5.66
CA GLY A 445 19.52 16.42 -6.30
C GLY A 445 19.49 14.98 -6.86
N LEU A 446 18.86 14.04 -6.18
CA LEU A 446 18.71 12.66 -6.65
C LEU A 446 17.71 12.58 -7.81
N ASP A 447 16.61 13.32 -7.79
CA ASP A 447 15.63 13.38 -8.87
C ASP A 447 16.25 13.90 -10.16
N HIS A 448 17.06 14.96 -10.08
CA HIS A 448 17.83 15.44 -11.24
C HIS A 448 18.83 14.41 -11.77
N GLN A 449 19.52 13.67 -10.89
CA GLN A 449 20.40 12.57 -11.31
C GLN A 449 19.62 11.42 -11.96
N ALA A 450 18.37 11.19 -11.53
CA ALA A 450 17.51 10.16 -12.08
C ALA A 450 17.10 10.39 -13.55
N GLU A 451 17.22 11.62 -14.06
CA GLU A 451 17.04 11.93 -15.49
C GLU A 451 18.12 11.32 -16.37
N SER A 452 19.31 11.03 -15.82
CA SER A 452 20.48 10.48 -16.52
C SER A 452 20.74 9.01 -16.20
N LEU A 453 19.72 8.27 -15.73
CA LEU A 453 19.85 6.85 -15.46
C LEU A 453 20.10 6.05 -16.73
N HIS A 454 21.06 5.13 -16.64
CA HIS A 454 21.47 4.25 -17.72
C HIS A 454 21.35 2.78 -17.30
N VAL A 455 21.03 1.93 -18.27
CA VAL A 455 20.93 0.48 -18.12
C VAL A 455 21.92 -0.20 -19.03
N ASP A 456 22.83 -0.99 -18.47
CA ASP A 456 23.91 -1.67 -19.23
C ASP A 456 23.39 -2.75 -20.21
N GLN A 457 22.17 -3.29 -19.95
CA GLN A 457 21.54 -4.30 -20.78
C GLN A 457 20.66 -3.66 -21.85
N SER A 458 21.01 -3.81 -23.13
CA SER A 458 20.28 -3.22 -24.26
C SER A 458 18.97 -3.95 -24.62
N SER A 459 18.76 -5.18 -24.15
CA SER A 459 17.54 -5.94 -24.43
C SER A 459 16.36 -5.44 -23.59
N LEU A 460 15.17 -5.35 -24.18
CA LEU A 460 13.91 -5.11 -23.45
C LEU A 460 13.34 -6.39 -22.84
N PHE A 461 13.75 -7.56 -23.35
CA PHE A 461 13.25 -8.85 -22.88
C PHE A 461 13.82 -9.17 -21.50
N ALA A 462 12.92 -9.41 -20.54
CA ALA A 462 13.23 -9.73 -19.14
C ALA A 462 14.24 -8.76 -18.48
N ASN A 463 14.22 -7.48 -18.86
CA ASN A 463 15.12 -6.47 -18.33
C ASN A 463 14.64 -5.92 -16.98
N THR A 464 14.97 -6.64 -15.90
CA THR A 464 14.64 -6.22 -14.54
C THR A 464 15.39 -4.96 -14.10
N ASN A 465 16.56 -4.65 -14.67
CA ASN A 465 17.26 -3.41 -14.37
C ASN A 465 16.47 -2.19 -14.84
N LEU A 466 15.79 -2.29 -15.99
CA LEU A 466 14.93 -1.22 -16.49
C LEU A 466 13.70 -1.01 -15.58
N LEU A 467 13.11 -2.10 -15.05
CA LEU A 467 12.06 -2.01 -14.03
C LEU A 467 12.55 -1.26 -12.78
N GLU A 468 13.76 -1.56 -12.31
CA GLU A 468 14.33 -0.90 -11.12
C GLU A 468 14.62 0.59 -11.36
N VAL A 469 14.94 1.00 -12.60
CA VAL A 469 15.04 2.42 -12.97
C VAL A 469 13.71 3.13 -12.69
N PHE A 470 12.60 2.62 -13.21
CA PHE A 470 11.28 3.22 -13.01
C PHE A 470 10.86 3.23 -11.53
N ARG A 471 11.16 2.15 -10.79
CA ARG A 471 10.89 2.08 -9.35
C ARG A 471 11.70 3.10 -8.56
N THR A 472 12.98 3.27 -8.89
CA THR A 472 13.83 4.25 -8.20
C THR A 472 13.37 5.68 -8.46
N GLN A 473 12.99 6.00 -9.71
CA GLN A 473 12.41 7.29 -10.05
C GLN A 473 11.09 7.54 -9.30
N ALA A 474 10.20 6.54 -9.27
CA ALA A 474 8.95 6.61 -8.51
C ALA A 474 9.21 6.79 -7.00
N ALA A 475 10.14 6.01 -6.42
CA ALA A 475 10.51 6.11 -5.02
C ALA A 475 10.95 7.52 -4.63
N ILE A 476 11.85 8.12 -5.40
CA ILE A 476 12.34 9.48 -5.15
C ILE A 476 11.17 10.47 -5.17
N ARG A 477 10.30 10.44 -6.19
CA ARG A 477 9.14 11.35 -6.28
C ARG A 477 8.13 11.15 -5.15
N MET A 478 7.84 9.91 -4.77
CA MET A 478 6.91 9.61 -3.66
C MET A 478 7.48 10.09 -2.32
N VAL A 479 8.79 9.89 -2.07
CA VAL A 479 9.44 10.39 -0.86
C VAL A 479 9.49 11.93 -0.86
N MET A 480 9.72 12.58 -2.00
CA MET A 480 9.64 14.05 -2.10
C MET A 480 8.24 14.56 -1.76
N ALA A 481 7.20 13.90 -2.26
CA ALA A 481 5.82 14.24 -1.91
C ALA A 481 5.55 14.04 -0.41
N SER A 482 6.08 12.96 0.19
CA SER A 482 5.99 12.70 1.62
C SER A 482 6.67 13.79 2.45
N VAL A 483 7.88 14.21 2.07
CA VAL A 483 8.62 15.28 2.77
C VAL A 483 7.90 16.63 2.65
N ARG A 484 7.37 16.97 1.47
CA ARG A 484 6.60 18.20 1.26
C ARG A 484 5.30 18.21 2.09
N SER A 485 4.59 17.08 2.14
CA SER A 485 3.43 16.90 3.02
C SER A 485 3.80 17.07 4.50
N GLY A 486 4.91 16.44 4.92
CA GLY A 486 5.44 16.55 6.29
C GLY A 486 5.89 17.97 6.67
N LEU A 487 6.46 18.74 5.73
CA LEU A 487 6.80 20.15 5.95
C LEU A 487 5.56 21.00 6.20
N ALA A 488 4.48 20.70 5.49
CA ALA A 488 3.22 21.43 5.61
C ALA A 488 2.42 21.08 6.87
N ARG A 489 2.69 19.93 7.51
CA ARG A 489 2.05 19.54 8.76
C ARG A 489 2.87 19.99 9.96
N GLU A 490 2.52 21.15 10.51
CA GLU A 490 3.18 21.74 11.67
C GLU A 490 2.60 21.22 12.99
N GLU A 491 2.52 19.89 13.13
CA GLU A 491 2.04 19.18 14.32
C GLU A 491 2.67 17.78 14.39
N SER A 492 2.52 17.11 15.53
CA SER A 492 2.75 15.67 15.68
C SER A 492 1.42 14.94 15.80
N ARG A 493 1.17 13.99 14.89
CA ARG A 493 -0.09 13.23 14.88
C ARG A 493 0.12 11.77 14.43
N GLY A 494 -0.36 10.81 15.23
CA GLY A 494 -0.30 9.39 14.90
C GLY A 494 1.12 8.91 14.59
N SER A 495 1.36 8.44 13.38
CA SER A 495 2.67 7.93 12.94
C SER A 495 3.68 9.03 12.58
N PHE A 496 3.24 10.26 12.36
CA PHE A 496 4.12 11.38 12.02
C PHE A 496 4.44 12.23 13.26
N VAL A 497 5.74 12.33 13.61
CA VAL A 497 6.20 13.03 14.82
C VAL A 497 7.25 14.07 14.44
N ARG A 498 7.03 15.31 14.87
CA ARG A 498 7.89 16.46 14.67
C ARG A 498 8.54 16.88 15.99
N GLU A 499 9.86 17.12 15.98
CA GLU A 499 10.56 17.64 17.17
C GLU A 499 10.23 19.11 17.45
N ASP A 500 10.06 19.90 16.39
CA ASP A 500 9.74 21.33 16.46
C ASP A 500 8.23 21.62 16.70
N TYR A 501 7.36 20.64 16.47
CA TYR A 501 5.92 20.70 16.73
C TYR A 501 5.44 19.41 17.41
N PRO A 502 5.76 19.19 18.71
CA PRO A 502 5.54 17.90 19.37
C PRO A 502 4.07 17.59 19.68
N GLU A 503 3.19 18.59 19.67
CA GLU A 503 1.79 18.46 20.03
C GLU A 503 0.88 18.39 18.78
N ALA A 504 -0.27 17.73 18.91
CA ALA A 504 -1.32 17.75 17.88
C ALA A 504 -2.10 19.07 17.96
N SER A 505 -2.52 19.60 16.80
CA SER A 505 -3.28 20.84 16.71
C SER A 505 -4.62 20.64 16.00
N GLU A 506 -5.68 21.29 16.50
CA GLU A 506 -6.99 21.29 15.85
C GLU A 506 -6.96 21.97 14.48
N GLU A 507 -6.04 22.90 14.25
CA GLU A 507 -5.86 23.59 12.97
C GLU A 507 -5.47 22.63 11.86
N PHE A 508 -4.80 21.51 12.20
CA PHE A 508 -4.37 20.47 11.28
C PHE A 508 -5.34 19.28 11.16
N LEU A 509 -6.58 19.42 11.65
CA LEU A 509 -7.65 18.43 11.42
C LEU A 509 -8.18 18.51 9.98
N HIS A 510 -7.29 18.33 9.02
CA HIS A 510 -7.56 18.27 7.59
C HIS A 510 -6.52 17.40 6.90
N HIS A 511 -6.86 16.87 5.73
CA HIS A 511 -5.91 16.15 4.88
C HIS A 511 -5.01 17.14 4.15
N ILE A 512 -3.75 16.77 3.99
CA ILE A 512 -2.77 17.50 3.17
C ILE A 512 -2.69 16.85 1.80
N THR A 513 -2.68 17.65 0.74
CA THR A 513 -2.44 17.17 -0.62
C THR A 513 -1.20 17.82 -1.21
N VAL A 514 -0.48 17.08 -2.04
CA VAL A 514 0.71 17.56 -2.76
C VAL A 514 0.56 17.21 -4.23
N ASP A 515 0.69 18.19 -5.11
CA ASP A 515 0.68 17.97 -6.57
C ASP A 515 2.10 17.78 -7.13
N GLN A 516 2.19 17.44 -8.42
CA GLN A 516 3.47 17.18 -9.09
C GLN A 516 4.40 18.40 -9.17
N GLN A 517 3.89 19.62 -9.04
CA GLN A 517 4.67 20.85 -8.93
C GLN A 517 5.14 21.12 -7.49
N GLY A 518 4.73 20.30 -6.52
CA GLY A 518 5.02 20.46 -5.11
C GLY A 518 4.14 21.49 -4.41
N VAL A 519 3.03 21.90 -5.06
CA VAL A 519 2.05 22.78 -4.43
C VAL A 519 1.24 21.99 -3.41
N VAL A 520 1.19 22.52 -2.20
CA VAL A 520 0.45 21.92 -1.08
C VAL A 520 -0.97 22.48 -1.03
N GLY A 521 -1.94 21.58 -0.91
CA GLY A 521 -3.35 21.92 -0.75
C GLY A 521 -3.94 21.24 0.50
N GLN A 522 -5.21 21.51 0.78
CA GLN A 522 -5.93 20.96 1.91
C GLN A 522 -7.26 20.37 1.46
N LEU A 523 -7.66 19.24 2.05
CA LEU A 523 -8.99 18.65 1.93
C LEU A 523 -9.63 18.52 3.30
N ALA A 524 -10.87 18.98 3.43
CA ALA A 524 -11.61 18.87 4.67
C ALA A 524 -11.93 17.40 5.00
N LEU A 525 -11.85 17.04 6.28
CA LEU A 525 -12.31 15.75 6.80
C LEU A 525 -13.80 15.56 6.56
N LYS A 526 -14.19 14.34 6.21
CA LYS A 526 -15.60 13.97 6.10
C LYS A 526 -16.11 13.46 7.45
N LYS A 527 -17.19 14.10 7.91
CA LYS A 527 -17.96 13.64 9.06
C LYS A 527 -18.78 12.42 8.67
N GLY A 528 -19.31 11.71 9.67
CA GLY A 528 -20.21 10.59 9.43
C GLY A 528 -21.50 11.00 8.69
N THR A 529 -22.29 10.03 8.32
CA THR A 529 -23.58 10.22 7.64
C THR A 529 -24.47 11.19 8.43
N GLY A 530 -24.96 12.21 7.75
CA GLY A 530 -25.75 13.29 8.38
C GLY A 530 -24.92 14.50 8.84
N GLY A 531 -23.62 14.55 8.55
CA GLY A 531 -22.76 15.71 8.80
C GLY A 531 -22.32 15.88 10.26
N HIS A 532 -22.51 14.85 11.09
CA HIS A 532 -22.09 14.83 12.49
C HIS A 532 -20.89 13.90 12.70
N TRP A 533 -20.02 14.24 13.67
CA TRP A 533 -18.94 13.36 14.07
C TRP A 533 -19.51 12.07 14.70
N LEU A 534 -19.05 10.90 14.26
CA LEU A 534 -19.31 9.61 14.95
C LEU A 534 -18.55 9.56 16.28
N LEU A 535 -17.34 10.12 16.28
CA LEU A 535 -16.53 10.37 17.45
C LEU A 535 -15.87 11.75 17.27
N ALA A 536 -16.23 12.70 18.12
CA ALA A 536 -15.67 14.05 18.05
C ALA A 536 -14.18 14.03 18.41
N PRO A 537 -13.33 14.82 17.73
CA PRO A 537 -11.94 15.03 18.13
C PRO A 537 -11.88 15.50 19.60
N GLN A 538 -10.88 15.01 20.32
CA GLN A 538 -10.62 15.34 21.73
C GLN A 538 -9.37 16.17 21.83
#